data_52490ee00dc4a63704abed107d3490d3
#
_entry.id   52490ee00dc4a63704abed107d3490d3
#
_cell.length_a   1.000
_cell.length_b   1.000
_cell.length_c   1.000
_cell.angle_alpha   90.00
_cell.angle_beta   90.00
_cell.angle_gamma   90.00
#
_symmetry.space_group_name_H-M   'P 1'
#
loop_
_entity.id
_entity.type
_entity.pdbx_description
1 polymer ?
#
loop_
_entity_poly.entity_id
_entity_poly.type
_entity_poly.pdbx_seq_one_letter_code
_entity_poly.pdbx_strand_id
1 'polypeptide(L)'
;MHRRFVAWLLIFLLGISIVPSRASAETHTVLGIEGSRFTINGEPTFLLGISYYGGLGAPRETWTEDLREIKRLGLNWIRIWANWAAFDQKAYAVDPEGNPWEPGMLKLREIVGWCDAHGMIVDITLSRGNGVTGPRRLQSLDAHLRAVRSLVEHLKDYRNWYLDLSNERNIRDSRFTSIDDLGVLRREVRSLDSSRLVTASHAGDIPPDMLREYVMRVGLDFIAPHRPRNAQSVQQTEAKTREYLDTLQKIGKIVPVHYQEPFRRDFGSWQPSARDFVADLEGAFRGGAAGWCFHNGDRRAAPDGRPRRSFDLRDGRLFAQLDSEEKNAVELITEFCKKNLLQK
;
A
#
# COMPACT_ATOMS: atom_id res chain seq x y z
N MET A 1 23.20 85.19 -16.96
CA MET A 1 22.67 84.36 -15.87
C MET A 1 21.90 83.16 -16.47
N HIS A 2 22.56 82.06 -16.64
CA HIS A 2 21.94 80.83 -17.21
C HIS A 2 21.73 79.79 -16.08
N ARG A 3 20.51 79.51 -15.73
CA ARG A 3 20.17 78.45 -14.80
C ARG A 3 19.99 77.14 -15.60
N ARG A 4 20.85 76.14 -15.34
CA ARG A 4 20.72 74.75 -15.84
C ARG A 4 19.81 73.96 -14.90
N PHE A 5 18.71 73.45 -15.43
CA PHE A 5 17.87 72.44 -14.78
C PHE A 5 18.46 71.03 -15.05
N VAL A 6 18.80 70.34 -13.96
CA VAL A 6 19.20 68.93 -14.04
C VAL A 6 17.96 68.13 -13.67
N ALA A 7 17.44 67.35 -14.63
CA ALA A 7 16.35 66.39 -14.42
C ALA A 7 16.92 65.05 -13.98
N TRP A 8 16.51 64.57 -12.81
CA TRP A 8 16.85 63.25 -12.32
C TRP A 8 15.80 62.28 -12.83
N LEU A 9 16.22 61.27 -13.64
CA LEU A 9 15.40 60.16 -14.13
C LEU A 9 15.49 59.04 -13.10
N LEU A 10 14.41 58.79 -12.36
CA LEU A 10 14.26 57.64 -11.47
C LEU A 10 13.83 56.44 -12.30
N ILE A 11 14.73 55.48 -12.53
CA ILE A 11 14.42 54.20 -13.16
C ILE A 11 13.91 53.27 -12.06
N PHE A 12 12.61 52.99 -12.06
CA PHE A 12 12.01 51.92 -11.27
C PHE A 12 12.27 50.56 -11.96
N LEU A 13 13.22 49.77 -11.44
CA LEU A 13 13.40 48.41 -11.79
C LEU A 13 12.31 47.57 -11.10
N LEU A 14 11.26 47.22 -11.82
CA LEU A 14 10.31 46.17 -11.40
C LEU A 14 11.02 44.83 -11.45
N GLY A 15 11.43 44.34 -10.29
CA GLY A 15 11.89 42.96 -10.11
C GLY A 15 10.75 41.99 -10.29
N ILE A 16 10.67 41.35 -11.47
CA ILE A 16 9.78 40.24 -11.71
C ILE A 16 10.35 39.02 -10.97
N SER A 17 9.81 38.73 -9.77
CA SER A 17 10.10 37.48 -9.07
C SER A 17 9.48 36.32 -9.86
N ILE A 18 10.31 35.63 -10.64
CA ILE A 18 9.94 34.38 -11.26
C ILE A 18 9.86 33.33 -10.14
N VAL A 19 8.66 33.10 -9.60
CA VAL A 19 8.39 31.93 -8.77
C VAL A 19 8.49 30.72 -9.69
N PRO A 20 9.40 29.77 -9.44
CA PRO A 20 9.47 28.59 -10.27
C PRO A 20 8.15 27.85 -10.13
N SER A 21 7.39 27.76 -11.23
CA SER A 21 6.25 26.89 -11.34
C SER A 21 6.76 25.47 -11.04
N ARG A 22 6.26 24.84 -9.97
CA ARG A 22 6.44 23.41 -9.76
C ARG A 22 5.80 22.73 -10.98
N ALA A 23 6.63 22.25 -11.89
CA ALA A 23 6.15 21.36 -12.93
C ALA A 23 5.45 20.20 -12.23
N SER A 24 4.14 20.05 -12.43
CA SER A 24 3.43 18.84 -11.96
C SER A 24 4.14 17.66 -12.62
N ALA A 25 4.56 16.67 -11.83
CA ALA A 25 5.12 15.45 -12.38
C ALA A 25 4.08 14.85 -13.31
N GLU A 26 4.45 14.60 -14.55
CA GLU A 26 3.60 13.93 -15.50
C GLU A 26 3.36 12.51 -14.98
N THR A 27 2.10 12.17 -14.68
CA THR A 27 1.73 10.85 -14.16
C THR A 27 1.85 9.84 -15.28
N HIS A 28 2.69 8.81 -15.09
CA HIS A 28 2.92 7.76 -16.09
C HIS A 28 2.04 6.52 -15.84
N THR A 29 1.60 6.30 -14.61
CA THR A 29 0.87 5.11 -14.19
C THR A 29 -0.42 5.49 -13.48
N VAL A 30 -1.55 5.12 -14.05
CA VAL A 30 -2.88 5.39 -13.50
C VAL A 30 -3.54 4.10 -13.06
N LEU A 31 -3.76 3.94 -11.75
CA LEU A 31 -4.56 2.85 -11.21
C LEU A 31 -6.06 3.18 -11.34
N GLY A 32 -6.82 2.23 -11.87
CA GLY A 32 -8.27 2.28 -11.98
C GLY A 32 -8.94 0.98 -11.57
N ILE A 33 -10.27 0.96 -11.66
CA ILE A 33 -11.11 -0.23 -11.43
C ILE A 33 -12.14 -0.31 -12.55
N GLU A 34 -12.31 -1.52 -13.10
CA GLU A 34 -13.38 -1.89 -14.01
C GLU A 34 -14.04 -3.19 -13.50
N GLY A 35 -15.26 -3.06 -13.00
CA GLY A 35 -16.00 -4.18 -12.39
C GLY A 35 -15.24 -4.77 -11.21
N SER A 36 -14.89 -6.07 -11.30
CA SER A 36 -14.12 -6.79 -10.28
C SER A 36 -12.60 -6.78 -10.50
N ARG A 37 -12.08 -5.97 -11.42
CA ARG A 37 -10.67 -5.94 -11.79
C ARG A 37 -10.03 -4.59 -11.54
N PHE A 38 -8.75 -4.58 -11.22
CA PHE A 38 -7.94 -3.37 -11.34
C PHE A 38 -7.55 -3.12 -12.79
N THR A 39 -7.29 -1.86 -13.11
CA THR A 39 -6.68 -1.47 -14.38
C THR A 39 -5.42 -0.64 -14.12
N ILE A 40 -4.41 -0.79 -14.98
CA ILE A 40 -3.28 0.12 -15.07
C ILE A 40 -3.36 0.79 -16.45
N ASN A 41 -3.49 2.12 -16.47
CA ASN A 41 -3.67 2.91 -17.70
C ASN A 41 -4.85 2.44 -18.56
N GLY A 42 -5.95 2.01 -17.91
CA GLY A 42 -7.15 1.48 -18.55
C GLY A 42 -7.09 -0.02 -18.90
N GLU A 43 -5.91 -0.66 -18.85
CA GLU A 43 -5.78 -2.08 -19.19
C GLU A 43 -6.02 -2.97 -17.96
N PRO A 44 -6.94 -3.97 -18.06
CA PRO A 44 -7.19 -4.91 -16.97
C PRO A 44 -5.91 -5.61 -16.52
N THR A 45 -5.62 -5.51 -15.23
CA THR A 45 -4.35 -5.96 -14.67
C THR A 45 -4.57 -6.70 -13.35
N PHE A 46 -3.89 -7.83 -13.17
CA PHE A 46 -3.78 -8.51 -11.90
C PHE A 46 -2.66 -7.87 -11.08
N LEU A 47 -2.96 -7.31 -9.91
CA LEU A 47 -1.95 -6.74 -9.03
C LEU A 47 -1.20 -7.87 -8.30
N LEU A 48 -0.02 -8.17 -8.76
CA LEU A 48 0.85 -9.18 -8.15
C LEU A 48 2.09 -8.51 -7.57
N GLY A 49 2.34 -8.72 -6.29
CA GLY A 49 3.44 -8.02 -5.67
C GLY A 49 3.92 -8.62 -4.36
N ILE A 50 4.61 -7.79 -3.58
CA ILE A 50 5.31 -8.20 -2.38
C ILE A 50 5.14 -7.17 -1.27
N SER A 51 5.06 -7.63 -0.02
CA SER A 51 5.08 -6.75 1.14
C SER A 51 6.45 -6.08 1.29
N TYR A 52 6.46 -4.75 1.33
CA TYR A 52 7.65 -3.90 1.45
C TYR A 52 7.50 -2.94 2.63
N TYR A 53 7.05 -3.46 3.78
CA TYR A 53 6.60 -2.68 4.93
C TYR A 53 7.64 -1.72 5.46
N GLY A 54 8.88 -2.15 5.54
CA GLY A 54 10.00 -1.37 6.04
C GLY A 54 10.63 -0.40 5.02
N GLY A 55 10.02 -0.21 3.85
CA GLY A 55 10.59 0.56 2.74
C GLY A 55 11.01 1.99 3.12
N LEU A 56 10.29 2.64 4.04
CA LEU A 56 10.66 3.98 4.53
C LEU A 56 11.93 3.99 5.39
N GLY A 57 12.32 2.84 5.96
CA GLY A 57 13.59 2.67 6.68
C GLY A 57 14.78 2.40 5.77
N ALA A 58 14.55 1.90 4.56
CA ALA A 58 15.60 1.49 3.64
C ALA A 58 16.49 2.65 3.18
N PRO A 59 17.82 2.48 3.07
CA PRO A 59 18.68 3.39 2.31
C PRO A 59 18.23 3.51 0.85
N ARG A 60 18.58 4.62 0.19
CA ARG A 60 18.13 4.89 -1.20
C ARG A 60 18.61 3.80 -2.17
N GLU A 61 19.85 3.39 -2.05
CA GLU A 61 20.43 2.33 -2.86
C GLU A 61 19.66 1.02 -2.69
N THR A 62 19.38 0.64 -1.43
CA THR A 62 18.65 -0.58 -1.09
C THR A 62 17.27 -0.61 -1.71
N TRP A 63 16.42 0.43 -1.47
CA TRP A 63 15.06 0.40 -2.00
C TRP A 63 15.03 0.52 -3.53
N THR A 64 15.97 1.25 -4.14
CA THR A 64 16.03 1.38 -5.60
C THR A 64 16.37 0.04 -6.26
N GLU A 65 17.31 -0.69 -5.71
CA GLU A 65 17.68 -2.01 -6.21
C GLU A 65 16.60 -3.06 -5.96
N ASP A 66 15.95 -3.02 -4.79
CA ASP A 66 14.82 -3.91 -4.49
C ASP A 66 13.66 -3.69 -5.45
N LEU A 67 13.29 -2.44 -5.73
CA LEU A 67 12.22 -2.14 -6.69
C LEU A 67 12.56 -2.56 -8.13
N ARG A 68 13.82 -2.41 -8.55
CA ARG A 68 14.29 -2.94 -9.85
C ARG A 68 14.14 -4.45 -9.91
N GLU A 69 14.52 -5.15 -8.84
CA GLU A 69 14.40 -6.60 -8.77
C GLU A 69 12.93 -7.04 -8.74
N ILE A 70 12.07 -6.40 -7.94
CA ILE A 70 10.63 -6.64 -7.93
C ILE A 70 10.05 -6.52 -9.34
N LYS A 71 10.38 -5.42 -10.05
CA LYS A 71 9.93 -5.20 -11.43
C LYS A 71 10.47 -6.26 -12.40
N ARG A 72 11.76 -6.63 -12.28
CA ARG A 72 12.40 -7.66 -13.13
C ARG A 72 11.74 -9.03 -12.99
N LEU A 73 11.23 -9.35 -11.80
CA LEU A 73 10.47 -10.57 -11.51
C LEU A 73 9.04 -10.55 -12.08
N GLY A 74 8.60 -9.44 -12.70
CA GLY A 74 7.26 -9.28 -13.26
C GLY A 74 6.21 -8.85 -12.23
N LEU A 75 6.63 -8.48 -11.03
CA LEU A 75 5.74 -7.94 -10.01
C LEU A 75 5.45 -6.46 -10.29
N ASN A 76 4.21 -6.04 -10.06
CA ASN A 76 3.74 -4.69 -10.39
C ASN A 76 3.10 -3.95 -9.20
N TRP A 77 3.27 -4.47 -7.98
CA TRP A 77 2.66 -3.93 -6.79
C TRP A 77 3.57 -4.11 -5.56
N ILE A 78 3.57 -3.10 -4.69
CA ILE A 78 4.22 -3.17 -3.38
C ILE A 78 3.31 -2.60 -2.30
N ARG A 79 3.51 -3.03 -1.04
CA ARG A 79 2.80 -2.50 0.12
C ARG A 79 3.76 -1.87 1.12
N ILE A 80 3.54 -0.58 1.42
CA ILE A 80 4.33 0.21 2.35
C ILE A 80 3.44 0.73 3.48
N TRP A 81 3.95 0.69 4.71
CA TRP A 81 3.27 1.28 5.85
C TRP A 81 3.73 2.72 6.07
N ALA A 82 2.77 3.66 6.01
CA ALA A 82 3.09 5.08 6.12
C ALA A 82 3.36 5.54 7.56
N ASN A 83 2.77 4.87 8.55
CA ASN A 83 2.86 5.26 9.96
C ASN A 83 3.48 4.20 10.86
N TRP A 84 4.12 3.19 10.30
CA TRP A 84 4.73 2.11 11.06
C TRP A 84 6.18 2.42 11.42
N ALA A 85 6.46 2.57 12.71
CA ALA A 85 7.81 2.69 13.25
C ALA A 85 8.30 1.34 13.78
N ALA A 86 8.21 0.28 12.95
CA ALA A 86 8.91 -0.96 13.27
C ALA A 86 10.40 -0.66 13.48
N PHE A 87 11.05 -1.46 14.29
CA PHE A 87 12.49 -1.38 14.52
C PHE A 87 12.95 -0.09 15.23
N ASP A 88 12.08 0.52 16.07
CA ASP A 88 12.37 1.68 16.91
C ASP A 88 12.96 2.90 16.17
N GLN A 89 12.55 3.11 14.92
CA GLN A 89 13.05 4.21 14.12
C GLN A 89 11.94 5.16 13.68
N LYS A 90 12.31 6.40 13.39
CA LYS A 90 11.47 7.37 12.70
C LYS A 90 11.36 7.04 11.20
N ALA A 91 11.01 5.77 10.89
CA ALA A 91 10.84 5.26 9.53
C ALA A 91 9.36 5.29 9.13
N TYR A 92 8.75 6.46 9.24
CA TYR A 92 7.35 6.70 8.90
C TYR A 92 7.19 8.00 8.11
N ALA A 93 6.13 8.08 7.31
CA ALA A 93 5.78 9.31 6.58
C ALA A 93 4.85 10.22 7.40
N VAL A 94 4.05 9.64 8.30
CA VAL A 94 3.19 10.37 9.24
C VAL A 94 3.48 9.93 10.68
N ASP A 95 3.54 10.90 11.58
CA ASP A 95 3.81 10.69 13.00
C ASP A 95 2.62 10.05 13.74
N PRO A 96 2.74 9.71 15.05
CA PRO A 96 1.63 9.14 15.82
C PRO A 96 0.38 10.01 15.89
N GLU A 97 0.51 11.31 15.75
CA GLU A 97 -0.55 12.32 15.76
C GLU A 97 -1.10 12.61 14.36
N GLY A 98 -0.55 11.96 13.32
CA GLY A 98 -0.98 12.08 11.92
C GLY A 98 -0.36 13.25 11.16
N ASN A 99 0.59 13.99 11.74
CA ASN A 99 1.27 15.06 11.03
C ASN A 99 2.32 14.49 10.06
N PRO A 100 2.64 15.18 8.95
CA PRO A 100 3.68 14.73 8.05
C PRO A 100 5.04 14.77 8.74
N TRP A 101 5.81 13.70 8.60
CA TRP A 101 7.22 13.62 8.96
C TRP A 101 8.05 13.78 7.69
N GLU A 102 8.57 14.98 7.47
CA GLU A 102 9.20 15.37 6.19
C GLU A 102 10.22 14.37 5.65
N PRO A 103 11.21 13.85 6.43
CA PRO A 103 12.17 12.89 5.87
C PRO A 103 11.51 11.61 5.34
N GLY A 104 10.48 11.11 6.04
CA GLY A 104 9.75 9.92 5.62
C GLY A 104 8.77 10.21 4.49
N MET A 105 8.12 11.38 4.50
CA MET A 105 7.19 11.80 3.46
C MET A 105 7.91 12.04 2.12
N LEU A 106 9.07 12.67 2.14
CA LEU A 106 9.92 12.85 0.96
C LEU A 106 10.35 11.48 0.38
N LYS A 107 10.80 10.56 1.23
CA LYS A 107 11.16 9.21 0.80
C LYS A 107 9.95 8.47 0.22
N LEU A 108 8.78 8.54 0.86
CA LEU A 108 7.56 7.94 0.32
C LEU A 108 7.24 8.49 -1.07
N ARG A 109 7.35 9.81 -1.25
CA ARG A 109 7.16 10.47 -2.54
C ARG A 109 8.18 9.99 -3.59
N GLU A 110 9.45 9.82 -3.23
CA GLU A 110 10.48 9.28 -4.13
C GLU A 110 10.15 7.83 -4.57
N ILE A 111 9.74 6.97 -3.62
CA ILE A 111 9.35 5.58 -3.92
C ILE A 111 8.12 5.54 -4.82
N VAL A 112 7.07 6.31 -4.50
CA VAL A 112 5.85 6.40 -5.32
C VAL A 112 6.18 6.90 -6.73
N GLY A 113 7.01 7.94 -6.84
CA GLY A 113 7.44 8.49 -8.14
C GLY A 113 8.26 7.50 -8.95
N TRP A 114 9.15 6.75 -8.32
CA TRP A 114 9.88 5.68 -9.00
C TRP A 114 8.92 4.59 -9.52
N CYS A 115 7.98 4.16 -8.69
CA CYS A 115 6.96 3.18 -9.07
C CYS A 115 6.08 3.70 -10.20
N ASP A 116 5.69 4.99 -10.18
CA ASP A 116 4.93 5.64 -11.25
C ASP A 116 5.64 5.56 -12.60
N ALA A 117 6.93 5.91 -12.64
CA ALA A 117 7.75 5.84 -13.84
C ALA A 117 7.97 4.41 -14.38
N HIS A 118 7.67 3.37 -13.59
CA HIS A 118 7.93 1.97 -13.93
C HIS A 118 6.66 1.11 -14.03
N GLY A 119 5.47 1.69 -14.05
CA GLY A 119 4.22 0.93 -14.18
C GLY A 119 3.87 0.08 -12.95
N MET A 120 4.23 0.56 -11.75
CA MET A 120 4.01 -0.15 -10.50
C MET A 120 3.03 0.59 -9.61
N ILE A 121 2.21 -0.17 -8.89
CA ILE A 121 1.22 0.35 -7.95
C ILE A 121 1.75 0.27 -6.51
N VAL A 122 1.46 1.29 -5.72
CA VAL A 122 1.83 1.36 -4.31
C VAL A 122 0.60 1.33 -3.42
N ASP A 123 0.52 0.32 -2.55
CA ASP A 123 -0.38 0.31 -1.42
C ASP A 123 0.25 1.12 -0.28
N ILE A 124 -0.40 2.19 0.11
CA ILE A 124 0.00 2.98 1.26
C ILE A 124 -0.95 2.64 2.41
N THR A 125 -0.42 2.01 3.44
CA THR A 125 -1.22 1.49 4.55
C THR A 125 -1.07 2.36 5.80
N LEU A 126 -2.21 2.66 6.43
CA LEU A 126 -2.30 3.24 7.78
C LEU A 126 -2.75 2.18 8.80
N SER A 127 -2.41 2.38 10.05
CA SER A 127 -2.89 1.58 11.17
C SER A 127 -2.98 2.42 12.43
N ARG A 128 -4.03 2.20 13.24
CA ARG A 128 -4.14 2.75 14.61
C ARG A 128 -3.22 2.04 15.60
N GLY A 129 -2.84 0.81 15.30
CA GLY A 129 -1.87 0.06 16.09
C GLY A 129 -0.43 0.45 15.79
N ASN A 130 0.44 -0.03 16.63
CA ASN A 130 1.88 0.20 16.56
C ASN A 130 2.64 -0.90 15.79
N GLY A 131 1.94 -1.71 15.03
CA GLY A 131 2.56 -2.93 14.51
C GLY A 131 2.83 -3.92 15.66
N VAL A 132 4.07 -4.18 15.99
CA VAL A 132 4.48 -5.12 17.04
C VAL A 132 5.21 -4.43 18.18
N THR A 133 5.89 -3.33 17.92
CA THR A 133 6.67 -2.57 18.89
C THR A 133 6.40 -1.07 18.75
N GLY A 134 6.60 -0.36 19.82
CA GLY A 134 6.49 1.09 19.84
C GLY A 134 5.14 1.63 20.36
N PRO A 135 4.99 2.95 20.44
CA PRO A 135 3.80 3.58 20.97
C PRO A 135 2.59 3.42 20.05
N ARG A 136 1.41 3.50 20.63
CA ARG A 136 0.15 3.56 19.89
C ARG A 136 0.16 4.78 18.97
N ARG A 137 -0.50 4.63 17.80
CA ARG A 137 -0.51 5.64 16.73
C ARG A 137 -1.93 5.89 16.25
N LEU A 138 -2.22 7.10 15.79
CA LEU A 138 -3.49 7.48 15.19
C LEU A 138 -4.70 7.05 16.05
N GLN A 139 -4.59 7.16 17.37
CA GLN A 139 -5.60 6.62 18.30
C GLN A 139 -6.91 7.43 18.32
N SER A 140 -6.87 8.70 17.92
CA SER A 140 -8.08 9.50 17.72
C SER A 140 -8.47 9.58 16.25
N LEU A 141 -9.75 9.81 15.97
CA LEU A 141 -10.23 10.07 14.61
C LEU A 141 -9.55 11.30 14.01
N ASP A 142 -9.29 12.34 14.80
CA ASP A 142 -8.62 13.56 14.33
C ASP A 142 -7.18 13.29 13.91
N ALA A 143 -6.42 12.50 14.66
CA ALA A 143 -5.07 12.09 14.28
C ALA A 143 -5.09 11.27 12.98
N HIS A 144 -6.06 10.37 12.84
CA HIS A 144 -6.22 9.56 11.63
C HIS A 144 -6.63 10.41 10.41
N LEU A 145 -7.52 11.38 10.60
CA LEU A 145 -7.88 12.34 9.55
C LEU A 145 -6.67 13.19 9.11
N ARG A 146 -5.84 13.66 10.07
CA ARG A 146 -4.60 14.39 9.72
C ARG A 146 -3.67 13.51 8.90
N ALA A 147 -3.49 12.23 9.26
CA ALA A 147 -2.66 11.30 8.49
C ALA A 147 -3.17 11.12 7.05
N VAL A 148 -4.48 10.97 6.88
CA VAL A 148 -5.11 10.89 5.55
C VAL A 148 -4.85 12.16 4.74
N ARG A 149 -5.09 13.35 5.31
CA ARG A 149 -4.82 14.63 4.65
C ARG A 149 -3.36 14.76 4.24
N SER A 150 -2.45 14.48 5.18
CA SER A 150 -1.01 14.55 4.93
C SER A 150 -0.59 13.70 3.73
N LEU A 151 -1.06 12.45 3.65
CA LEU A 151 -0.73 11.55 2.54
C LEU A 151 -1.35 12.02 1.22
N VAL A 152 -2.65 12.35 1.22
CA VAL A 152 -3.34 12.73 -0.02
C VAL A 152 -2.77 14.03 -0.59
N GLU A 153 -2.53 15.04 0.24
CA GLU A 153 -1.99 16.33 -0.21
C GLU A 153 -0.57 16.23 -0.75
N HIS A 154 0.30 15.41 -0.13
CA HIS A 154 1.69 15.26 -0.56
C HIS A 154 1.84 14.36 -1.80
N LEU A 155 0.89 13.47 -2.05
CA LEU A 155 0.97 12.48 -3.13
C LEU A 155 -0.10 12.65 -4.21
N LYS A 156 -0.87 13.74 -4.18
CA LYS A 156 -1.99 13.99 -5.11
C LYS A 156 -1.58 13.99 -6.59
N ASP A 157 -0.33 14.33 -6.89
CA ASP A 157 0.19 14.39 -8.25
C ASP A 157 0.36 13.00 -8.89
N TYR A 158 0.42 11.93 -8.08
CA TYR A 158 0.59 10.55 -8.52
C TYR A 158 -0.74 9.81 -8.54
N ARG A 159 -0.93 8.93 -9.53
CA ARG A 159 -2.16 8.13 -9.71
C ARG A 159 -1.92 6.63 -9.55
N ASN A 160 -0.72 6.22 -9.26
CA ASN A 160 -0.27 4.83 -9.12
C ASN A 160 -0.34 4.31 -7.68
N TRP A 161 -1.14 4.90 -6.82
CA TRP A 161 -1.27 4.46 -5.44
C TRP A 161 -2.72 4.50 -4.94
N TYR A 162 -2.99 3.70 -3.93
CA TYR A 162 -4.22 3.71 -3.18
C TYR A 162 -3.95 3.70 -1.67
N LEU A 163 -4.96 3.99 -0.87
CA LEU A 163 -4.87 4.05 0.57
C LEU A 163 -5.63 2.87 1.22
N ASP A 164 -4.91 2.01 1.96
CA ASP A 164 -5.52 1.17 2.98
C ASP A 164 -5.73 2.02 4.23
N LEU A 165 -6.98 2.44 4.45
CA LEU A 165 -7.35 3.37 5.52
C LEU A 165 -7.02 2.82 6.91
N SER A 166 -7.06 1.52 7.12
CA SER A 166 -6.77 0.92 8.42
C SER A 166 -6.47 -0.57 8.30
N ASN A 167 -5.21 -0.94 8.53
CA ASN A 167 -4.80 -2.34 8.52
C ASN A 167 -5.53 -3.15 9.59
N GLU A 168 -6.13 -4.26 9.16
CA GLU A 168 -6.83 -5.22 10.03
C GLU A 168 -7.79 -4.52 11.01
N ARG A 169 -8.56 -3.57 10.48
CA ARG A 169 -9.41 -2.64 11.23
C ARG A 169 -10.37 -3.28 12.24
N ASN A 170 -10.69 -4.56 12.05
CA ASN A 170 -11.66 -5.32 12.84
C ASN A 170 -11.08 -5.93 14.12
N ILE A 171 -9.76 -5.95 14.28
CA ILE A 171 -9.13 -6.50 15.48
C ILE A 171 -9.44 -5.59 16.68
N ARG A 172 -10.03 -6.17 17.72
CA ARG A 172 -10.53 -5.48 18.91
C ARG A 172 -9.40 -5.14 19.91
N ASP A 173 -8.36 -4.47 19.42
CA ASP A 173 -7.27 -3.90 20.23
C ASP A 173 -7.00 -2.45 19.79
N SER A 174 -5.79 -1.94 19.99
CA SER A 174 -5.41 -0.57 19.54
C SER A 174 -5.57 -0.32 18.03
N ARG A 175 -5.72 -1.36 17.22
CA ARG A 175 -5.94 -1.27 15.76
C ARG A 175 -7.37 -0.97 15.38
N PHE A 176 -8.32 -1.16 16.29
CA PHE A 176 -9.74 -1.09 15.95
C PHE A 176 -10.13 0.26 15.36
N THR A 177 -10.76 0.20 14.19
CA THR A 177 -11.38 1.36 13.54
C THR A 177 -12.84 1.02 13.25
N SER A 178 -13.76 1.82 13.72
CA SER A 178 -15.21 1.58 13.53
C SER A 178 -15.62 1.78 12.06
N ILE A 179 -16.79 1.24 11.70
CA ILE A 179 -17.38 1.48 10.37
C ILE A 179 -17.67 2.96 10.17
N ASP A 180 -18.13 3.64 11.22
CA ASP A 180 -18.42 5.07 11.17
C ASP A 180 -17.15 5.89 10.93
N ASP A 181 -16.07 5.59 11.66
CA ASP A 181 -14.77 6.22 11.43
C ASP A 181 -14.27 5.99 10.00
N LEU A 182 -14.37 4.75 9.50
CA LEU A 182 -13.99 4.46 8.11
C LEU A 182 -14.79 5.30 7.11
N GLY A 183 -16.09 5.46 7.35
CA GLY A 183 -16.94 6.31 6.53
C GLY A 183 -16.49 7.78 6.55
N VAL A 184 -16.08 8.29 7.70
CA VAL A 184 -15.51 9.65 7.84
C VAL A 184 -14.20 9.77 7.10
N LEU A 185 -13.26 8.84 7.31
CA LEU A 185 -11.95 8.82 6.65
C LEU A 185 -12.07 8.74 5.12
N ARG A 186 -12.96 7.88 4.63
CA ARG A 186 -13.22 7.75 3.18
C ARG A 186 -13.78 9.05 2.59
N ARG A 187 -14.71 9.72 3.27
CA ARG A 187 -15.23 11.02 2.80
C ARG A 187 -14.14 12.08 2.76
N GLU A 188 -13.24 12.08 3.73
CA GLU A 188 -12.08 12.98 3.74
C GLU A 188 -11.19 12.76 2.51
N VAL A 189 -10.83 11.50 2.20
CA VAL A 189 -10.08 11.22 0.97
C VAL A 189 -10.79 11.77 -0.26
N ARG A 190 -12.09 11.52 -0.38
CA ARG A 190 -12.88 11.95 -1.55
C ARG A 190 -13.03 13.47 -1.67
N SER A 191 -12.99 14.20 -0.57
CA SER A 191 -13.02 15.67 -0.58
C SER A 191 -11.71 16.28 -1.09
N LEU A 192 -10.58 15.59 -0.87
CA LEU A 192 -9.25 16.03 -1.28
C LEU A 192 -8.86 15.52 -2.68
N ASP A 193 -9.26 14.30 -2.99
CA ASP A 193 -9.04 13.63 -4.28
C ASP A 193 -10.19 12.67 -4.60
N SER A 194 -11.12 13.14 -5.41
CA SER A 194 -12.35 12.39 -5.75
C SER A 194 -12.10 11.06 -6.46
N SER A 195 -10.93 10.87 -7.05
CA SER A 195 -10.56 9.67 -7.82
C SER A 195 -9.66 8.70 -7.05
N ARG A 196 -9.16 9.07 -5.85
CA ARG A 196 -8.27 8.23 -5.07
C ARG A 196 -8.97 6.96 -4.60
N LEU A 197 -8.43 5.79 -4.97
CA LEU A 197 -8.96 4.51 -4.52
C LEU A 197 -8.62 4.27 -3.05
N VAL A 198 -9.58 3.68 -2.32
CA VAL A 198 -9.43 3.37 -0.90
C VAL A 198 -9.97 2.00 -0.57
N THR A 199 -9.33 1.36 0.39
CA THR A 199 -9.81 0.14 1.05
C THR A 199 -9.61 0.24 2.57
N ALA A 200 -10.01 -0.78 3.30
CA ALA A 200 -9.64 -1.03 4.69
C ALA A 200 -9.53 -2.55 4.84
N SER A 201 -8.34 -3.02 5.19
CA SER A 201 -8.11 -4.46 5.28
C SER A 201 -8.80 -5.09 6.50
N HIS A 202 -9.13 -6.37 6.38
CA HIS A 202 -9.87 -7.16 7.36
C HIS A 202 -9.06 -8.40 7.76
N ALA A 203 -8.80 -8.55 9.06
CA ALA A 203 -8.16 -9.76 9.57
C ALA A 203 -9.11 -10.95 9.48
N GLY A 204 -8.68 -11.99 8.79
CA GLY A 204 -9.49 -13.17 8.50
C GLY A 204 -10.42 -12.99 7.30
N ASP A 205 -11.36 -13.92 7.16
CA ASP A 205 -12.40 -13.86 6.14
C ASP A 205 -13.45 -12.80 6.50
N ILE A 206 -13.96 -12.11 5.48
CA ILE A 206 -14.97 -11.06 5.65
C ILE A 206 -16.36 -11.69 5.63
N PRO A 207 -17.17 -11.57 6.70
CA PRO A 207 -18.55 -12.06 6.71
C PRO A 207 -19.44 -11.28 5.71
N PRO A 208 -20.54 -11.90 5.19
CA PRO A 208 -21.41 -11.27 4.19
C PRO A 208 -22.04 -9.92 4.63
N ASP A 209 -22.44 -9.82 5.89
CA ASP A 209 -22.95 -8.57 6.48
C ASP A 209 -21.89 -7.47 6.51
N MET A 210 -20.66 -7.83 6.85
CA MET A 210 -19.53 -6.90 6.84
C MET A 210 -19.12 -6.49 5.42
N LEU A 211 -19.24 -7.39 4.43
CA LEU A 211 -19.06 -7.01 3.02
C LEU A 211 -20.03 -5.89 2.62
N ARG A 212 -21.31 -6.03 3.01
CA ARG A 212 -22.33 -4.99 2.77
C ARG A 212 -21.96 -3.66 3.44
N GLU A 213 -21.53 -3.70 4.70
CA GLU A 213 -21.07 -2.49 5.41
C GLU A 213 -19.91 -1.81 4.65
N TYR A 214 -18.91 -2.58 4.21
CA TYR A 214 -17.75 -2.06 3.49
C TYR A 214 -18.11 -1.39 2.17
N VAL A 215 -18.89 -2.07 1.32
CA VAL A 215 -19.11 -1.58 -0.04
C VAL A 215 -20.29 -0.64 -0.17
N MET A 216 -21.31 -0.75 0.71
CA MET A 216 -22.52 0.08 0.62
C MET A 216 -22.49 1.26 1.60
N ARG A 217 -22.11 1.03 2.87
CA ARG A 217 -22.13 2.08 3.89
C ARG A 217 -20.86 2.92 3.90
N VAL A 218 -19.69 2.28 3.93
CA VAL A 218 -18.40 2.97 3.85
C VAL A 218 -18.13 3.43 2.41
N GLY A 219 -18.43 2.60 1.41
CA GLY A 219 -18.16 2.84 0.00
C GLY A 219 -16.72 2.56 -0.38
N LEU A 220 -16.10 1.51 0.20
CA LEU A 220 -14.77 1.06 -0.20
C LEU A 220 -14.76 0.68 -1.68
N ASP A 221 -13.67 0.98 -2.36
CA ASP A 221 -13.51 0.74 -3.80
C ASP A 221 -13.18 -0.73 -4.11
N PHE A 222 -12.62 -1.45 -3.15
CA PHE A 222 -12.33 -2.88 -3.22
C PHE A 222 -12.24 -3.48 -1.81
N ILE A 223 -12.28 -4.81 -1.71
CA ILE A 223 -12.14 -5.52 -0.45
C ILE A 223 -10.76 -6.17 -0.33
N ALA A 224 -10.22 -6.19 0.89
CA ALA A 224 -8.89 -6.72 1.19
C ALA A 224 -8.94 -7.67 2.41
N PRO A 225 -9.36 -8.94 2.22
CA PRO A 225 -9.33 -9.94 3.29
C PRO A 225 -7.91 -10.45 3.53
N HIS A 226 -7.47 -10.44 4.79
CA HIS A 226 -6.24 -11.10 5.25
C HIS A 226 -6.58 -12.48 5.79
N ARG A 227 -6.88 -13.39 4.93
CA ARG A 227 -7.44 -14.72 5.20
C ARG A 227 -6.78 -15.48 6.38
N PRO A 228 -7.43 -16.52 6.94
CA PRO A 228 -6.83 -17.34 7.98
C PRO A 228 -5.47 -17.91 7.54
N ARG A 229 -4.48 -17.89 8.44
CA ARG A 229 -3.10 -18.28 8.15
C ARG A 229 -2.86 -19.72 8.57
N ASN A 230 -3.40 -20.65 7.79
CA ASN A 230 -3.27 -22.10 7.98
C ASN A 230 -3.33 -22.84 6.63
N ALA A 231 -2.95 -24.12 6.61
CA ALA A 231 -2.91 -24.92 5.39
C ALA A 231 -4.27 -25.09 4.70
N GLN A 232 -5.37 -25.08 5.46
CA GLN A 232 -6.72 -25.21 4.88
C GLN A 232 -7.10 -23.96 4.08
N SER A 233 -6.68 -22.76 4.51
CA SER A 233 -7.02 -21.53 3.79
C SER A 233 -6.47 -21.52 2.38
N VAL A 234 -5.28 -22.09 2.15
CA VAL A 234 -4.67 -22.23 0.82
C VAL A 234 -5.60 -23.02 -0.13
N GLN A 235 -6.10 -24.17 0.34
CA GLN A 235 -6.97 -25.04 -0.46
C GLN A 235 -8.34 -24.42 -0.75
N GLN A 236 -8.76 -23.46 0.07
CA GLN A 236 -10.07 -22.82 -0.01
C GLN A 236 -10.06 -21.49 -0.78
N THR A 237 -8.89 -20.95 -1.14
CA THR A 237 -8.76 -19.58 -1.68
C THR A 237 -9.57 -19.39 -2.96
N GLU A 238 -9.57 -20.34 -3.88
CA GLU A 238 -10.39 -20.26 -5.09
C GLU A 238 -11.90 -20.19 -4.78
N ALA A 239 -12.40 -21.14 -3.98
CA ALA A 239 -13.81 -21.18 -3.60
C ALA A 239 -14.23 -19.92 -2.80
N LYS A 240 -13.39 -19.47 -1.87
CA LYS A 240 -13.67 -18.27 -1.07
C LYS A 240 -13.67 -17.00 -1.92
N THR A 241 -12.80 -16.89 -2.91
CA THR A 241 -12.80 -15.77 -3.85
C THR A 241 -14.11 -15.70 -4.64
N ARG A 242 -14.57 -16.84 -5.16
CA ARG A 242 -15.87 -16.95 -5.85
C ARG A 242 -17.03 -16.57 -4.92
N GLU A 243 -17.02 -17.05 -3.68
CA GLU A 243 -18.04 -16.71 -2.68
C GLU A 243 -18.09 -15.19 -2.41
N TYR A 244 -16.94 -14.49 -2.34
CA TYR A 244 -16.91 -13.03 -2.21
C TYR A 244 -17.54 -12.35 -3.41
N LEU A 245 -17.16 -12.73 -4.63
CA LEU A 245 -17.70 -12.14 -5.85
C LEU A 245 -19.21 -12.38 -6.00
N ASP A 246 -19.68 -13.61 -5.72
CA ASP A 246 -21.11 -13.94 -5.72
C ASP A 246 -21.89 -13.13 -4.68
N THR A 247 -21.31 -12.94 -3.50
CA THR A 247 -21.93 -12.15 -2.43
C THR A 247 -21.98 -10.68 -2.81
N LEU A 248 -20.92 -10.12 -3.38
CA LEU A 248 -20.88 -8.74 -3.87
C LEU A 248 -21.89 -8.52 -5.00
N GLN A 249 -22.06 -9.50 -5.89
CA GLN A 249 -23.08 -9.45 -6.94
C GLN A 249 -24.50 -9.44 -6.35
N LYS A 250 -24.77 -10.28 -5.34
CA LYS A 250 -26.08 -10.30 -4.63
C LYS A 250 -26.35 -9.00 -3.86
N ILE A 251 -25.29 -8.34 -3.36
CA ILE A 251 -25.38 -7.02 -2.72
C ILE A 251 -25.69 -5.94 -3.77
N GLY A 252 -25.42 -6.17 -5.05
CA GLY A 252 -25.58 -5.21 -6.14
C GLY A 252 -24.38 -4.25 -6.30
N LYS A 253 -23.23 -4.60 -5.74
CA LYS A 253 -22.00 -3.80 -5.84
C LYS A 253 -20.79 -4.71 -6.05
N ILE A 254 -20.38 -4.85 -7.31
CA ILE A 254 -19.19 -5.62 -7.68
C ILE A 254 -17.96 -4.71 -7.50
N VAL A 255 -16.97 -5.19 -6.76
CA VAL A 255 -15.68 -4.56 -6.56
C VAL A 255 -14.57 -5.61 -6.57
N PRO A 256 -13.30 -5.22 -6.82
CA PRO A 256 -12.17 -6.15 -6.76
C PRO A 256 -12.01 -6.83 -5.39
N VAL A 257 -11.48 -8.06 -5.42
CA VAL A 257 -10.99 -8.80 -4.24
C VAL A 257 -9.47 -8.81 -4.32
N HIS A 258 -8.78 -8.25 -3.34
CA HIS A 258 -7.33 -8.15 -3.32
C HIS A 258 -6.74 -8.75 -2.04
N TYR A 259 -5.94 -9.79 -2.19
CA TYR A 259 -5.25 -10.44 -1.08
C TYR A 259 -3.93 -9.74 -0.76
N GLN A 260 -4.00 -8.68 0.04
CA GLN A 260 -2.84 -7.84 0.39
C GLN A 260 -1.89 -8.49 1.40
N GLU A 261 -2.39 -9.43 2.20
CA GLU A 261 -1.64 -10.06 3.29
C GLU A 261 -2.20 -11.47 3.58
N PRO A 262 -1.97 -12.46 2.68
CA PRO A 262 -2.53 -13.80 2.89
C PRO A 262 -1.87 -14.50 4.09
N PHE A 263 -0.69 -15.01 3.96
CA PHE A 263 0.09 -15.63 5.04
C PHE A 263 1.58 -15.44 4.82
N ARG A 264 2.36 -15.77 5.81
CA ARG A 264 3.82 -15.69 5.77
C ARG A 264 4.46 -16.77 6.62
N ARG A 265 5.74 -17.00 6.38
CA ARG A 265 6.54 -17.87 7.24
C ARG A 265 6.77 -17.23 8.61
N ASP A 266 7.12 -18.04 9.59
CA ASP A 266 7.42 -17.64 10.97
C ASP A 266 6.32 -16.83 11.69
N PHE A 267 5.06 -16.98 11.23
CA PHE A 267 3.92 -16.31 11.88
C PHE A 267 3.35 -17.12 13.04
N GLY A 268 3.25 -18.42 12.89
CA GLY A 268 2.65 -19.36 13.87
C GLY A 268 3.31 -20.73 13.79
N SER A 269 2.60 -21.76 14.23
CA SER A 269 3.11 -23.15 14.19
C SER A 269 3.15 -23.71 12.76
N TRP A 270 2.22 -23.29 11.87
CA TRP A 270 2.23 -23.70 10.47
C TRP A 270 3.30 -22.92 9.71
N GLN A 271 4.16 -23.65 9.02
CA GLN A 271 5.21 -23.10 8.18
C GLN A 271 4.87 -23.38 6.71
N PRO A 272 4.36 -22.38 5.94
CA PRO A 272 4.06 -22.55 4.54
C PRO A 272 5.33 -22.88 3.72
N SER A 273 5.19 -23.82 2.81
CA SER A 273 6.18 -24.13 1.78
C SER A 273 6.04 -23.20 0.57
N ALA A 274 7.04 -23.20 -0.32
CA ALA A 274 6.96 -22.50 -1.60
C ALA A 274 5.72 -22.88 -2.42
N ARG A 275 5.32 -24.15 -2.37
CA ARG A 275 4.12 -24.66 -3.06
C ARG A 275 2.83 -24.11 -2.49
N ASP A 276 2.76 -23.88 -1.17
CA ASP A 276 1.58 -23.28 -0.55
C ASP A 276 1.36 -21.86 -1.06
N PHE A 277 2.42 -21.06 -1.20
CA PHE A 277 2.32 -19.70 -1.74
C PHE A 277 1.79 -19.71 -3.18
N VAL A 278 2.30 -20.59 -4.04
CA VAL A 278 1.87 -20.67 -5.43
C VAL A 278 0.45 -21.24 -5.55
N ALA A 279 0.09 -22.25 -4.76
CA ALA A 279 -1.26 -22.80 -4.76
C ALA A 279 -2.30 -21.76 -4.34
N ASP A 280 -1.99 -20.91 -3.35
CA ASP A 280 -2.85 -19.82 -2.91
C ASP A 280 -2.99 -18.73 -3.99
N LEU A 281 -1.87 -18.32 -4.63
CA LEU A 281 -1.87 -17.40 -5.76
C LEU A 281 -2.71 -17.92 -6.93
N GLU A 282 -2.50 -19.17 -7.33
CA GLU A 282 -3.27 -19.81 -8.40
C GLU A 282 -4.76 -19.89 -8.05
N GLY A 283 -5.07 -20.28 -6.80
CA GLY A 283 -6.43 -20.30 -6.30
C GLY A 283 -7.09 -18.92 -6.34
N ALA A 284 -6.40 -17.89 -5.90
CA ALA A 284 -6.85 -16.50 -5.99
C ALA A 284 -7.12 -16.08 -7.44
N PHE A 285 -6.19 -16.34 -8.34
CA PHE A 285 -6.29 -16.01 -9.76
C PHE A 285 -7.46 -16.75 -10.44
N ARG A 286 -7.58 -18.09 -10.25
CA ARG A 286 -8.70 -18.88 -10.81
C ARG A 286 -10.05 -18.52 -10.20
N GLY A 287 -10.06 -18.10 -8.94
CA GLY A 287 -11.25 -17.60 -8.26
C GLY A 287 -11.75 -16.25 -8.77
N GLY A 288 -10.93 -15.51 -9.53
CA GLY A 288 -11.26 -14.20 -10.05
C GLY A 288 -10.85 -13.03 -9.14
N ALA A 289 -9.91 -13.25 -8.21
CA ALA A 289 -9.30 -12.15 -7.48
C ALA A 289 -8.61 -11.15 -8.43
N ALA A 290 -8.53 -9.90 -8.00
CA ALA A 290 -7.89 -8.83 -8.75
C ALA A 290 -6.40 -8.63 -8.39
N GLY A 291 -5.95 -9.24 -7.31
CA GLY A 291 -4.55 -9.17 -6.91
C GLY A 291 -4.19 -10.09 -5.75
N TRP A 292 -2.89 -10.31 -5.60
CA TRP A 292 -2.32 -11.18 -4.58
C TRP A 292 -0.92 -10.69 -4.18
N CYS A 293 -0.56 -10.88 -2.92
CA CYS A 293 0.71 -10.46 -2.34
C CYS A 293 1.55 -11.65 -1.89
N PHE A 294 2.81 -11.70 -2.30
CA PHE A 294 3.80 -12.48 -1.57
C PHE A 294 4.12 -11.77 -0.26
N HIS A 295 3.47 -12.24 0.81
CA HIS A 295 3.69 -11.71 2.13
C HIS A 295 4.90 -12.38 2.76
N ASN A 296 6.04 -11.70 2.73
CA ASN A 296 7.27 -12.19 3.34
C ASN A 296 7.21 -12.09 4.87
N GLY A 297 7.95 -12.94 5.53
CA GLY A 297 7.94 -13.03 6.97
C GLY A 297 9.32 -13.00 7.60
N ASP A 298 9.35 -12.72 8.88
CA ASP A 298 10.51 -12.83 9.72
C ASP A 298 10.08 -13.42 11.07
N ARG A 299 11.00 -14.03 11.77
CA ARG A 299 10.74 -14.63 13.08
C ARG A 299 10.14 -13.59 14.03
N ARG A 300 9.12 -13.99 14.77
CA ARG A 300 8.50 -13.13 15.79
C ARG A 300 9.45 -12.79 16.93
N ALA A 301 10.37 -13.68 17.23
CA ALA A 301 11.41 -13.50 18.22
C ALA A 301 12.75 -13.65 17.50
N ALA A 302 13.31 -12.56 17.02
CA ALA A 302 14.69 -12.54 16.56
C ALA A 302 15.66 -12.74 17.75
N PRO A 303 16.91 -13.17 17.52
CA PRO A 303 17.91 -13.32 18.59
C PRO A 303 18.13 -12.07 19.43
N ASP A 304 17.86 -10.88 18.86
CA ASP A 304 17.91 -9.59 19.54
C ASP A 304 16.63 -9.27 20.35
N GLY A 305 15.69 -10.20 20.43
CA GLY A 305 14.44 -10.06 21.17
C GLY A 305 13.42 -9.11 20.53
N ARG A 306 13.68 -8.55 19.35
CA ARG A 306 12.77 -7.64 18.65
C ARG A 306 11.78 -8.43 17.81
N PRO A 307 10.47 -8.31 18.04
CA PRO A 307 9.48 -8.93 17.17
C PRO A 307 9.46 -8.22 15.82
N ARG A 308 9.44 -9.00 14.73
CA ARG A 308 9.42 -8.49 13.36
C ARG A 308 8.16 -8.97 12.64
N ARG A 309 7.58 -8.11 11.82
CA ARG A 309 6.47 -8.44 10.89
C ARG A 309 6.91 -8.42 9.46
N SER A 310 8.07 -7.88 9.20
CA SER A 310 8.74 -7.80 7.92
C SER A 310 10.24 -7.65 8.18
N PHE A 311 11.03 -7.72 7.13
CA PHE A 311 12.48 -7.55 7.24
C PHE A 311 12.85 -6.09 7.56
N ASP A 312 13.92 -5.92 8.32
CA ASP A 312 14.54 -4.61 8.51
C ASP A 312 15.43 -4.30 7.29
N LEU A 313 14.94 -3.42 6.42
CA LEU A 313 15.61 -3.08 5.17
C LEU A 313 16.82 -2.14 5.36
N ARG A 314 17.18 -1.81 6.60
CA ARG A 314 18.45 -1.16 6.94
C ARG A 314 19.57 -2.21 7.02
N ASP A 315 19.23 -3.44 7.39
CA ASP A 315 20.20 -4.54 7.55
C ASP A 315 20.58 -5.16 6.19
N GLY A 316 19.80 -4.92 5.14
CA GLY A 316 20.07 -5.45 3.82
C GLY A 316 18.88 -5.40 2.88
N ARG A 317 19.10 -5.83 1.65
CA ARG A 317 18.09 -5.92 0.61
C ARG A 317 17.04 -6.98 0.95
N LEU A 318 15.79 -6.75 0.52
CA LEU A 318 14.67 -7.65 0.76
C LEU A 318 15.00 -9.10 0.37
N PHE A 319 15.43 -9.31 -0.88
CA PHE A 319 15.68 -10.65 -1.41
C PHE A 319 16.86 -11.38 -0.77
N ALA A 320 17.81 -10.64 -0.16
CA ALA A 320 18.91 -11.22 0.60
C ALA A 320 18.45 -11.80 1.94
N GLN A 321 17.35 -11.29 2.50
CA GLN A 321 16.82 -11.70 3.80
C GLN A 321 15.82 -12.86 3.72
N LEU A 322 15.36 -13.23 2.50
CA LEU A 322 14.46 -14.37 2.28
C LEU A 322 15.15 -15.69 2.65
N ASP A 323 14.41 -16.58 3.32
CA ASP A 323 14.84 -17.94 3.53
C ASP A 323 14.77 -18.80 2.25
N SER A 324 15.18 -20.07 2.31
CA SER A 324 15.20 -20.95 1.14
C SER A 324 13.80 -21.19 0.55
N GLU A 325 12.80 -21.37 1.41
CA GLU A 325 11.40 -21.58 0.94
C GLU A 325 10.82 -20.30 0.34
N GLU A 326 11.12 -19.14 0.92
CA GLU A 326 10.70 -17.85 0.37
C GLU A 326 11.36 -17.56 -0.99
N LYS A 327 12.65 -17.90 -1.15
CA LYS A 327 13.35 -17.81 -2.44
C LYS A 327 12.72 -18.72 -3.50
N ASN A 328 12.46 -19.97 -3.14
CA ASN A 328 11.75 -20.91 -4.03
C ASN A 328 10.34 -20.41 -4.36
N ALA A 329 9.61 -19.81 -3.40
CA ALA A 329 8.31 -19.21 -3.67
C ALA A 329 8.39 -18.08 -4.70
N VAL A 330 9.39 -17.19 -4.59
CA VAL A 330 9.61 -16.10 -5.55
C VAL A 330 9.92 -16.64 -6.95
N GLU A 331 10.69 -17.71 -7.07
CA GLU A 331 10.96 -18.36 -8.35
C GLU A 331 9.66 -18.87 -9.00
N LEU A 332 8.86 -19.65 -8.26
CA LEU A 332 7.59 -20.19 -8.74
C LEU A 332 6.57 -19.09 -9.07
N ILE A 333 6.49 -18.02 -8.27
CA ILE A 333 5.65 -16.85 -8.55
C ILE A 333 6.09 -16.17 -9.84
N THR A 334 7.40 -16.08 -10.09
CA THR A 334 7.95 -15.52 -11.34
C THR A 334 7.58 -16.38 -12.55
N GLU A 335 7.59 -17.70 -12.41
CA GLU A 335 7.13 -18.62 -13.46
C GLU A 335 5.62 -18.44 -13.73
N PHE A 336 4.81 -18.31 -12.67
CA PHE A 336 3.40 -17.99 -12.79
C PHE A 336 3.17 -16.68 -13.55
N CYS A 337 3.93 -15.61 -13.24
CA CYS A 337 3.88 -14.34 -13.96
C CYS A 337 4.12 -14.52 -15.46
N LYS A 338 5.19 -15.19 -15.82
CA LYS A 338 5.57 -15.42 -17.22
C LYS A 338 4.48 -16.17 -17.98
N LYS A 339 3.88 -17.18 -17.34
CA LYS A 339 2.88 -18.03 -17.96
C LYS A 339 1.52 -17.36 -18.10
N ASN A 340 1.07 -16.57 -17.12
CA ASN A 340 -0.32 -16.14 -17.02
C ASN A 340 -0.53 -14.63 -17.20
N LEU A 341 0.49 -13.80 -16.98
CA LEU A 341 0.34 -12.34 -16.94
C LEU A 341 1.14 -11.61 -18.03
N LEU A 342 2.23 -12.20 -18.54
CA LEU A 342 3.13 -11.54 -19.50
C LEU A 342 2.98 -12.08 -20.94
N GLN A 343 2.07 -13.01 -21.21
CA GLN A 343 1.84 -13.59 -22.54
C GLN A 343 0.83 -12.80 -23.40
N LYS A 344 0.75 -11.47 -23.22
CA LYS A 344 -0.08 -10.61 -24.07
C LYS A 344 0.78 -9.87 -25.11
#